data_34432d1d0d3e42ef61c9d9c877f3680f
#
_entry.id   34432d1d0d3e42ef61c9d9c877f3680f
#
_cell.length_a   1.000
_cell.length_b   1.000
_cell.length_c   1.000
_cell.angle_alpha   90.00
_cell.angle_beta   90.00
_cell.angle_gamma   90.00
#
_symmetry.space_group_name_H-M   'P 1'
#
loop_
_entity.id
_entity.type
_entity.pdbx_description
1 polymer ?
#
loop_
_entity_poly.entity_id
_entity_poly.type
_entity_poly.pdbx_seq_one_letter_code
_entity_poly.pdbx_strand_id
1 'polypeptide(L)'
;MMMQCICCGALVPQAQFCCQCGAPQKQTTLGELYTSWSAMHYRRLSKKGQGDYRFAWNDLCVLAERPAVSLTLEDFQAVMDSTADCSYSKQQKLRLLIGSLCRYAQICRINLPDYAGFLILDGYRSKGHLIFSDEEIRRLFFYSQSAQGPYWEDAQIVMVLMLTGLRPEELFNVKKSDVDMTARCIHTAGSKTEAGRNRTVPIAQPIKQMILCLMLRHPQSPYLITSPTGCRCNLSNWRKRRFFPLMWEMGINPPDDPHRMVPYCCRHTYASLAKRAGVDTGVLCKMIGHADPKITEDYYIHETLEEMQREVDKVTRLTASITGVQSLTA
;
A
#
# COMPACT_ATOMS: atom_id res chain seq x y z
N MET A 1 25.90 3.35 -48.35
CA MET A 1 26.82 3.54 -47.21
C MET A 1 27.12 2.16 -46.65
N MET A 2 28.36 1.84 -46.33
CA MET A 2 28.75 0.54 -45.74
C MET A 2 28.78 0.73 -44.21
N MET A 3 28.37 -0.29 -43.45
CA MET A 3 28.43 -0.32 -41.98
C MET A 3 28.97 -1.68 -41.53
N GLN A 4 29.60 -1.73 -40.38
CA GLN A 4 30.03 -2.98 -39.78
C GLN A 4 28.85 -3.67 -39.10
N CYS A 5 28.60 -4.92 -39.42
CA CYS A 5 27.54 -5.69 -38.78
C CYS A 5 27.88 -5.92 -37.30
N ILE A 6 26.96 -5.60 -36.42
CA ILE A 6 27.11 -5.74 -34.96
C ILE A 6 27.16 -7.19 -34.50
N CYS A 7 26.71 -8.14 -35.31
CA CYS A 7 26.65 -9.55 -34.93
C CYS A 7 27.89 -10.33 -35.44
N CYS A 8 28.25 -10.19 -36.73
CA CYS A 8 29.34 -10.95 -37.34
C CYS A 8 30.58 -10.12 -37.64
N GLY A 9 30.60 -8.81 -37.43
CA GLY A 9 31.70 -7.91 -37.69
C GLY A 9 31.94 -7.59 -39.15
N ALA A 10 31.19 -8.19 -40.07
CA ALA A 10 31.40 -8.00 -41.51
C ALA A 10 30.98 -6.59 -41.96
N LEU A 11 31.73 -6.04 -42.93
CA LEU A 11 31.40 -4.77 -43.59
C LEU A 11 30.29 -5.03 -44.62
N VAL A 12 29.08 -4.54 -44.36
CA VAL A 12 27.87 -4.84 -45.15
C VAL A 12 27.15 -3.54 -45.54
N PRO A 13 26.34 -3.56 -46.63
CA PRO A 13 25.50 -2.41 -46.98
C PRO A 13 24.53 -2.06 -45.83
N GLN A 14 24.24 -0.77 -45.67
CA GLN A 14 23.25 -0.33 -44.69
C GLN A 14 21.85 -0.82 -45.10
N ALA A 15 21.33 -1.82 -44.39
CA ALA A 15 20.05 -2.47 -44.64
C ALA A 15 19.39 -2.87 -43.30
N GLN A 16 18.13 -3.30 -43.31
CA GLN A 16 17.46 -3.76 -42.09
C GLN A 16 18.09 -5.02 -41.47
N PHE A 17 18.68 -5.88 -42.30
CA PHE A 17 19.31 -7.13 -41.89
C PHE A 17 20.69 -7.25 -42.53
N CYS A 18 21.61 -7.89 -41.84
CA CYS A 18 22.91 -8.21 -42.37
C CYS A 18 22.77 -9.25 -43.48
N CYS A 19 23.33 -8.96 -44.66
CA CYS A 19 23.30 -9.88 -45.79
C CYS A 19 24.16 -11.15 -45.60
N GLN A 20 25.10 -11.15 -44.62
CA GLN A 20 25.95 -12.30 -44.33
C GLN A 20 25.42 -13.22 -43.22
N CYS A 21 24.88 -12.65 -42.10
CA CYS A 21 24.45 -13.44 -40.96
C CYS A 21 22.96 -13.33 -40.65
N GLY A 22 22.20 -12.53 -41.41
CA GLY A 22 20.77 -12.34 -41.20
C GLY A 22 20.40 -11.50 -39.96
N ALA A 23 21.38 -11.04 -39.18
CA ALA A 23 21.08 -10.25 -37.96
C ALA A 23 20.51 -8.88 -38.30
N PRO A 24 19.51 -8.37 -37.52
CA PRO A 24 18.96 -7.04 -37.71
C PRO A 24 20.04 -5.99 -37.44
N GLN A 25 20.12 -4.98 -38.32
CA GLN A 25 21.10 -3.90 -38.25
C GLN A 25 20.64 -2.68 -37.48
N LYS A 26 19.34 -2.52 -37.34
CA LYS A 26 18.79 -1.51 -36.45
C LYS A 26 18.82 -2.05 -35.02
N GLN A 27 19.56 -1.38 -34.15
CA GLN A 27 19.59 -1.70 -32.73
C GLN A 27 18.34 -1.17 -32.05
N THR A 28 17.64 -2.05 -31.36
CA THR A 28 16.50 -1.62 -30.51
C THR A 28 17.02 -0.77 -29.36
N THR A 29 16.49 0.44 -29.21
CA THR A 29 16.80 1.32 -28.07
C THR A 29 16.09 0.86 -26.81
N LEU A 30 16.55 1.34 -25.64
CA LEU A 30 15.87 1.07 -24.36
C LEU A 30 14.44 1.63 -24.35
N GLY A 31 14.20 2.77 -24.99
CA GLY A 31 12.88 3.40 -25.12
C GLY A 31 11.91 2.56 -25.97
N GLU A 32 12.39 2.02 -27.10
CA GLU A 32 11.60 1.10 -27.93
C GLU A 32 11.28 -0.20 -27.16
N LEU A 33 12.25 -0.71 -26.40
CA LEU A 33 12.08 -1.88 -25.55
C LEU A 33 11.03 -1.63 -24.45
N TYR A 34 11.12 -0.49 -23.75
CA TYR A 34 10.13 -0.11 -22.74
C TYR A 34 8.73 0.05 -23.34
N THR A 35 8.60 0.68 -24.50
CA THR A 35 7.33 0.85 -25.20
C THR A 35 6.67 -0.49 -25.49
N SER A 36 7.42 -1.42 -26.05
CA SER A 36 6.95 -2.77 -26.39
C SER A 36 6.59 -3.57 -25.12
N TRP A 37 7.45 -3.54 -24.10
CA TRP A 37 7.22 -4.20 -22.82
C TRP A 37 5.98 -3.62 -22.10
N SER A 38 5.86 -2.31 -22.03
CA SER A 38 4.76 -1.65 -21.32
C SER A 38 3.41 -1.91 -21.98
N ALA A 39 3.32 -1.94 -23.30
CA ALA A 39 2.11 -2.26 -24.04
C ALA A 39 1.53 -3.64 -23.68
N MET A 40 2.39 -4.61 -23.40
CA MET A 40 1.99 -5.97 -23.00
C MET A 40 1.76 -6.05 -21.49
N HIS A 41 2.67 -5.51 -20.69
CA HIS A 41 2.68 -5.70 -19.24
C HIS A 41 1.59 -4.90 -18.54
N TYR A 42 1.32 -3.68 -18.99
CA TYR A 42 0.34 -2.79 -18.35
C TYR A 42 -1.10 -3.31 -18.41
N ARG A 43 -1.44 -4.17 -19.36
CA ARG A 43 -2.77 -4.81 -19.46
C ARG A 43 -3.11 -5.64 -18.22
N ARG A 44 -2.09 -6.14 -17.49
CA ARG A 44 -2.22 -7.00 -16.31
C ARG A 44 -2.11 -6.23 -14.99
N LEU A 45 -1.82 -4.92 -15.05
CA LEU A 45 -1.59 -4.10 -13.88
C LEU A 45 -2.77 -3.19 -13.55
N SER A 46 -2.97 -2.95 -12.25
CA SER A 46 -3.84 -1.87 -11.79
C SER A 46 -3.32 -0.50 -12.26
N LYS A 47 -4.20 0.52 -12.34
CA LYS A 47 -3.80 1.91 -12.68
C LYS A 47 -2.65 2.42 -11.79
N LYS A 48 -2.65 2.05 -10.49
CA LYS A 48 -1.57 2.40 -9.56
C LYS A 48 -0.25 1.72 -9.93
N GLY A 49 -0.28 0.41 -10.23
CA GLY A 49 0.91 -0.32 -10.67
C GLY A 49 1.51 0.23 -11.97
N GLN A 50 0.64 0.60 -12.93
CA GLN A 50 1.10 1.30 -14.13
C GLN A 50 1.76 2.64 -13.81
N GLY A 51 1.18 3.41 -12.86
CA GLY A 51 1.75 4.67 -12.38
C GLY A 51 3.14 4.47 -11.76
N ASP A 52 3.29 3.47 -10.91
CA ASP A 52 4.57 3.15 -10.26
C ASP A 52 5.69 2.88 -11.29
N TYR A 53 5.39 2.11 -12.36
CA TYR A 53 6.36 1.86 -13.44
C TYR A 53 6.62 3.09 -14.31
N ARG A 54 5.61 3.95 -14.56
CA ARG A 54 5.84 5.22 -15.27
C ARG A 54 6.76 6.15 -14.48
N PHE A 55 6.59 6.23 -13.17
CA PHE A 55 7.50 7.01 -12.31
C PHE A 55 8.92 6.46 -12.34
N ALA A 56 9.11 5.15 -12.29
CA ALA A 56 10.42 4.55 -12.43
C ALA A 56 11.03 4.80 -13.82
N TRP A 57 10.20 4.79 -14.88
CA TRP A 57 10.65 5.12 -16.22
C TRP A 57 11.12 6.56 -16.37
N ASN A 58 10.50 7.52 -15.68
CA ASN A 58 10.94 8.91 -15.71
C ASN A 58 12.40 9.09 -15.26
N ASP A 59 12.86 8.27 -14.32
CA ASP A 59 14.26 8.28 -13.90
C ASP A 59 15.15 7.54 -14.93
N LEU A 60 14.64 6.46 -15.53
CA LEU A 60 15.40 5.61 -16.46
C LEU A 60 15.46 6.15 -17.89
N CYS A 61 14.54 7.05 -18.27
CA CYS A 61 14.39 7.54 -19.64
C CYS A 61 15.60 8.34 -20.15
N VAL A 62 16.54 8.72 -19.31
CA VAL A 62 17.83 9.31 -19.71
C VAL A 62 18.65 8.36 -20.59
N LEU A 63 18.38 7.06 -20.50
CA LEU A 63 18.99 6.02 -21.33
C LEU A 63 18.12 5.62 -22.53
N ALA A 64 16.97 6.28 -22.76
CA ALA A 64 15.95 5.85 -23.72
C ALA A 64 16.49 5.69 -25.15
N GLU A 65 17.34 6.62 -25.60
CA GLU A 65 17.87 6.64 -26.96
C GLU A 65 19.10 5.72 -27.16
N ARG A 66 19.62 5.14 -26.08
CA ARG A 66 20.76 4.25 -26.16
C ARG A 66 20.33 2.87 -26.66
N PRO A 67 21.14 2.23 -27.54
CA PRO A 67 20.92 0.84 -27.92
C PRO A 67 20.93 -0.08 -26.70
N ALA A 68 19.91 -0.91 -26.54
CA ALA A 68 19.79 -1.79 -25.38
C ALA A 68 21.00 -2.73 -25.21
N VAL A 69 21.56 -3.19 -26.31
CA VAL A 69 22.76 -4.08 -26.34
C VAL A 69 24.05 -3.40 -25.85
N SER A 70 24.10 -2.07 -25.83
CA SER A 70 25.27 -1.30 -25.38
C SER A 70 25.23 -0.89 -23.92
N LEU A 71 24.11 -1.17 -23.23
CA LEU A 71 23.93 -0.79 -21.83
C LEU A 71 24.68 -1.76 -20.91
N THR A 72 25.35 -1.18 -19.93
CA THR A 72 26.17 -1.89 -18.95
C THR A 72 25.57 -1.77 -17.54
N LEU A 73 26.15 -2.50 -16.57
CA LEU A 73 25.80 -2.38 -15.17
C LEU A 73 26.03 -0.94 -14.68
N GLU A 74 27.14 -0.33 -15.08
CA GLU A 74 27.54 1.02 -14.68
C GLU A 74 26.53 2.07 -15.16
N ASP A 75 25.97 1.92 -16.36
CA ASP A 75 24.93 2.82 -16.87
C ASP A 75 23.69 2.78 -15.99
N PHE A 76 23.24 1.58 -15.62
CA PHE A 76 22.07 1.43 -14.73
C PHE A 76 22.38 1.86 -13.31
N GLN A 77 23.60 1.60 -12.81
CA GLN A 77 24.00 2.06 -11.48
C GLN A 77 24.06 3.58 -11.41
N ALA A 78 24.57 4.26 -12.44
CA ALA A 78 24.56 5.73 -12.49
C ALA A 78 23.14 6.32 -12.37
N VAL A 79 22.14 5.66 -12.97
CA VAL A 79 20.75 6.07 -12.79
C VAL A 79 20.27 5.78 -11.36
N MET A 80 20.65 4.66 -10.74
CA MET A 80 20.35 4.39 -9.32
C MET A 80 20.95 5.46 -8.42
N ASP A 81 22.23 5.82 -8.62
CA ASP A 81 22.96 6.81 -7.83
C ASP A 81 22.33 8.20 -7.94
N SER A 82 21.81 8.57 -9.12
CA SER A 82 21.08 9.84 -9.30
C SER A 82 19.80 9.93 -8.46
N THR A 83 19.35 8.81 -7.91
CA THR A 83 18.17 8.72 -7.04
C THR A 83 18.52 8.40 -5.58
N ALA A 84 19.78 8.59 -5.15
CA ALA A 84 20.25 8.28 -3.78
C ALA A 84 19.48 9.06 -2.72
N ASP A 85 19.10 10.31 -2.99
CA ASP A 85 18.28 11.14 -2.08
C ASP A 85 16.81 10.70 -1.99
N CYS A 86 16.40 9.71 -2.78
CA CYS A 86 15.05 9.19 -2.77
C CYS A 86 14.89 8.05 -1.77
N SER A 87 13.61 7.67 -1.51
CA SER A 87 13.34 6.53 -0.63
C SER A 87 13.81 5.21 -1.24
N TYR A 88 14.26 4.29 -0.39
CA TYR A 88 14.61 2.92 -0.75
C TYR A 88 13.51 2.23 -1.58
N SER A 89 12.23 2.49 -1.24
CA SER A 89 11.08 1.95 -1.99
C SER A 89 11.01 2.46 -3.43
N LYS A 90 11.42 3.72 -3.69
CA LYS A 90 11.50 4.26 -5.06
C LYS A 90 12.61 3.57 -5.84
N GLN A 91 13.80 3.45 -5.27
CA GLN A 91 14.91 2.75 -5.89
C GLN A 91 14.60 1.27 -6.16
N GLN A 92 13.90 0.62 -5.23
CA GLN A 92 13.47 -0.77 -5.42
C GLN A 92 12.53 -0.92 -6.63
N LYS A 93 11.63 0.04 -6.88
CA LYS A 93 10.75 0.03 -8.07
C LYS A 93 11.55 0.26 -9.36
N LEU A 94 12.53 1.15 -9.33
CA LEU A 94 13.44 1.37 -10.45
C LEU A 94 14.22 0.10 -10.77
N ARG A 95 14.80 -0.57 -9.78
CA ARG A 95 15.48 -1.86 -9.94
C ARG A 95 14.54 -2.93 -10.53
N LEU A 96 13.29 -2.99 -10.08
CA LEU A 96 12.29 -3.93 -10.62
C LEU A 96 11.98 -3.65 -12.09
N LEU A 97 11.90 -2.39 -12.51
CA LEU A 97 11.72 -2.01 -13.89
C LEU A 97 12.92 -2.43 -14.74
N ILE A 98 14.15 -2.10 -14.31
CA ILE A 98 15.39 -2.48 -14.99
C ILE A 98 15.44 -4.00 -15.21
N GLY A 99 15.23 -4.79 -14.15
CA GLY A 99 15.21 -6.25 -14.28
C GLY A 99 14.12 -6.78 -15.21
N SER A 100 12.94 -6.13 -15.20
CA SER A 100 11.85 -6.50 -16.11
C SER A 100 12.21 -6.23 -17.58
N LEU A 101 12.87 -5.10 -17.86
CA LEU A 101 13.34 -4.76 -19.20
C LEU A 101 14.47 -5.67 -19.65
N CYS A 102 15.44 -5.97 -18.78
CA CYS A 102 16.52 -6.91 -19.09
C CYS A 102 15.98 -8.30 -19.45
N ARG A 103 15.07 -8.86 -18.65
CA ARG A 103 14.42 -10.14 -18.93
C ARG A 103 13.59 -10.11 -20.21
N TYR A 104 12.88 -9.00 -20.46
CA TYR A 104 12.13 -8.84 -21.71
C TYR A 104 13.02 -8.75 -22.93
N ALA A 105 14.18 -8.06 -22.81
CA ALA A 105 15.20 -8.01 -23.87
C ALA A 105 15.67 -9.41 -24.24
N GLN A 106 15.96 -10.28 -23.26
CA GLN A 106 16.37 -11.66 -23.48
C GLN A 106 15.30 -12.47 -24.24
N ILE A 107 14.01 -12.29 -23.89
CA ILE A 107 12.88 -12.90 -24.61
C ILE A 107 12.85 -12.43 -26.07
N CYS A 108 13.17 -11.15 -26.32
CA CYS A 108 13.27 -10.56 -27.65
C CYS A 108 14.60 -10.89 -28.37
N ARG A 109 15.45 -11.76 -27.80
CA ARG A 109 16.78 -12.11 -28.29
C ARG A 109 17.73 -10.91 -28.43
N ILE A 110 17.54 -9.90 -27.57
CA ILE A 110 18.44 -8.76 -27.43
C ILE A 110 19.45 -9.12 -26.34
N ASN A 111 20.74 -9.03 -26.63
CA ASN A 111 21.78 -9.34 -25.65
C ASN A 111 21.92 -8.22 -24.62
N LEU A 112 21.07 -8.25 -23.60
CA LEU A 112 21.09 -7.37 -22.42
C LEU A 112 21.01 -8.27 -21.18
N PRO A 113 22.09 -8.44 -20.41
CA PRO A 113 22.09 -9.23 -19.19
C PRO A 113 21.13 -8.66 -18.12
N ASP A 114 20.62 -9.52 -17.22
CA ASP A 114 19.83 -9.05 -16.08
C ASP A 114 20.76 -8.53 -14.97
N TYR A 115 20.95 -7.22 -14.94
CA TYR A 115 21.79 -6.53 -13.96
C TYR A 115 21.07 -6.23 -12.64
N ALA A 116 19.76 -6.46 -12.52
CA ALA A 116 18.96 -6.02 -11.37
C ALA A 116 19.47 -6.57 -10.02
N GLY A 117 20.03 -7.79 -10.02
CA GLY A 117 20.57 -8.42 -8.81
C GLY A 117 21.86 -7.78 -8.29
N PHE A 118 22.58 -7.05 -9.14
CA PHE A 118 23.86 -6.43 -8.82
C PHE A 118 23.77 -4.94 -8.50
N LEU A 119 22.60 -4.32 -8.73
CA LEU A 119 22.39 -2.90 -8.46
C LEU A 119 22.37 -2.62 -6.96
N ILE A 120 23.13 -1.62 -6.55
CA ILE A 120 23.22 -1.11 -5.17
C ILE A 120 22.09 -0.10 -4.96
N LEU A 121 21.43 -0.17 -3.81
CA LEU A 121 20.35 0.70 -3.41
C LEU A 121 20.74 1.44 -2.13
N ASP A 122 21.03 2.74 -2.24
CA ASP A 122 21.44 3.62 -1.15
C ASP A 122 20.32 4.55 -0.64
N GLY A 123 19.10 4.40 -1.20
CA GLY A 123 17.95 5.19 -0.80
C GLY A 123 17.63 5.08 0.69
N TYR A 124 17.18 6.19 1.27
CA TYR A 124 16.86 6.20 2.69
C TYR A 124 15.73 5.24 3.04
N ARG A 125 15.89 4.50 4.12
CA ARG A 125 14.83 3.67 4.70
C ARG A 125 14.08 4.51 5.74
N SER A 126 12.76 4.61 5.60
CA SER A 126 11.96 5.25 6.65
C SER A 126 12.15 4.51 7.97
N LYS A 127 12.41 5.26 9.03
CA LYS A 127 12.45 4.70 10.40
C LYS A 127 11.06 4.20 10.74
N GLY A 128 10.90 2.90 10.95
CA GLY A 128 9.72 2.25 11.52
C GLY A 128 8.34 2.77 11.09
N HIS A 129 7.30 2.05 11.47
CA HIS A 129 5.94 2.55 11.29
C HIS A 129 5.55 3.38 12.50
N LEU A 130 5.06 4.62 12.27
CA LEU A 130 4.50 5.44 13.33
C LEU A 130 3.25 4.78 13.90
N ILE A 131 3.11 4.83 15.21
CA ILE A 131 1.94 4.38 15.96
C ILE A 131 1.50 5.49 16.91
N PHE A 132 0.21 5.56 17.19
CA PHE A 132 -0.32 6.48 18.19
C PHE A 132 0.10 6.05 19.59
N SER A 133 0.52 7.01 20.41
CA SER A 133 0.78 6.82 21.84
C SER A 133 -0.53 6.62 22.61
N ASP A 134 -0.44 6.08 23.82
CA ASP A 134 -1.60 5.88 24.71
C ASP A 134 -2.31 7.20 25.01
N GLU A 135 -1.54 8.29 25.16
CA GLU A 135 -2.10 9.64 25.40
C GLU A 135 -2.85 10.20 24.19
N GLU A 136 -2.31 9.99 22.98
CA GLU A 136 -2.97 10.39 21.73
C GLU A 136 -4.25 9.58 21.50
N ILE A 137 -4.22 8.27 21.79
CA ILE A 137 -5.40 7.39 21.73
C ILE A 137 -6.48 7.90 22.69
N ARG A 138 -6.10 8.23 23.92
CA ARG A 138 -7.01 8.75 24.94
C ARG A 138 -7.65 10.06 24.48
N ARG A 139 -6.86 11.02 24.00
CA ARG A 139 -7.37 12.32 23.51
C ARG A 139 -8.33 12.15 22.33
N LEU A 140 -7.97 11.33 21.35
CA LEU A 140 -8.82 11.03 20.20
C LEU A 140 -10.12 10.34 20.60
N PHE A 141 -10.05 9.41 21.56
CA PHE A 141 -11.25 8.73 22.08
C PHE A 141 -12.21 9.72 22.72
N PHE A 142 -11.77 10.55 23.66
CA PHE A 142 -12.64 11.54 24.31
C PHE A 142 -13.16 12.57 23.32
N TYR A 143 -12.35 13.04 22.39
CA TYR A 143 -12.80 13.96 21.35
C TYR A 143 -13.90 13.33 20.46
N SER A 144 -13.76 12.04 20.11
CA SER A 144 -14.77 11.32 19.34
C SER A 144 -16.13 11.17 20.05
N GLN A 145 -16.16 11.27 21.38
CA GLN A 145 -17.37 11.20 22.21
C GLN A 145 -17.99 12.57 22.49
N SER A 146 -17.25 13.65 22.28
CA SER A 146 -17.66 15.00 22.72
C SER A 146 -18.88 15.54 21.95
N ALA A 147 -19.13 15.03 20.74
CA ALA A 147 -20.09 15.59 19.78
C ALA A 147 -19.91 17.10 19.54
N GLN A 148 -18.72 17.62 19.83
CA GLN A 148 -18.34 19.02 19.74
C GLN A 148 -17.06 19.15 18.90
N GLY A 149 -16.86 20.34 18.33
CA GLY A 149 -15.71 20.61 17.47
C GLY A 149 -15.92 20.15 16.02
N PRO A 150 -15.08 20.67 15.11
CA PRO A 150 -15.30 20.52 13.66
C PRO A 150 -14.94 19.12 13.12
N TYR A 151 -14.23 18.29 13.91
CA TYR A 151 -13.68 16.99 13.45
C TYR A 151 -14.08 15.80 14.34
N TRP A 152 -15.05 15.93 15.24
CA TRP A 152 -15.43 14.84 16.16
C TRP A 152 -15.90 13.57 15.45
N GLU A 153 -16.61 13.72 14.34
CA GLU A 153 -17.01 12.58 13.48
C GLU A 153 -15.81 11.92 12.80
N ASP A 154 -14.81 12.72 12.40
CA ASP A 154 -13.59 12.20 11.80
C ASP A 154 -12.74 11.46 12.85
N ALA A 155 -12.78 11.90 14.09
CA ALA A 155 -12.17 11.15 15.20
C ALA A 155 -12.87 9.81 15.42
N GLN A 156 -14.19 9.69 15.23
CA GLN A 156 -14.87 8.38 15.22
C GLN A 156 -14.34 7.48 14.11
N ILE A 157 -14.15 8.01 12.90
CA ILE A 157 -13.55 7.23 11.78
C ILE A 157 -12.14 6.76 12.14
N VAL A 158 -11.33 7.63 12.77
CA VAL A 158 -9.97 7.28 13.23
C VAL A 158 -10.02 6.17 14.27
N MET A 159 -10.91 6.25 15.25
CA MET A 159 -11.09 5.21 16.26
C MET A 159 -11.56 3.89 15.67
N VAL A 160 -12.49 3.93 14.70
CA VAL A 160 -12.93 2.73 13.98
C VAL A 160 -11.77 2.09 13.20
N LEU A 161 -10.94 2.87 12.50
CA LEU A 161 -9.73 2.37 11.84
C LEU A 161 -8.77 1.73 12.85
N MET A 162 -8.57 2.41 13.99
CA MET A 162 -7.61 2.00 15.02
C MET A 162 -8.05 0.74 15.78
N LEU A 163 -9.35 0.49 15.95
CA LEU A 163 -9.86 -0.63 16.72
C LEU A 163 -10.47 -1.76 15.87
N THR A 164 -10.38 -1.65 14.53
CA THR A 164 -10.67 -2.75 13.59
C THR A 164 -9.45 -3.25 12.87
N GLY A 165 -8.39 -2.45 12.79
CA GLY A 165 -7.21 -2.77 11.99
C GLY A 165 -7.45 -2.83 10.48
N LEU A 166 -8.62 -2.38 10.00
CA LEU A 166 -8.93 -2.28 8.57
C LEU A 166 -7.93 -1.38 7.85
N ARG A 167 -7.61 -1.71 6.59
CA ARG A 167 -6.90 -0.74 5.75
C ARG A 167 -7.80 0.47 5.51
N PRO A 168 -7.28 1.70 5.48
CA PRO A 168 -8.14 2.88 5.25
C PRO A 168 -9.01 2.75 3.99
N GLU A 169 -8.45 2.25 2.87
CA GLU A 169 -9.21 2.02 1.65
C GLU A 169 -10.31 0.96 1.81
N GLU A 170 -10.11 -0.04 2.67
CA GLU A 170 -11.12 -1.05 2.97
C GLU A 170 -12.29 -0.42 3.72
N LEU A 171 -12.04 0.30 4.82
CA LEU A 171 -13.09 0.96 5.60
C LEU A 171 -13.91 1.95 4.74
N PHE A 172 -13.24 2.73 3.88
CA PHE A 172 -13.92 3.70 3.00
C PHE A 172 -14.71 3.05 1.85
N ASN A 173 -14.61 1.72 1.70
CA ASN A 173 -15.41 0.93 0.76
C ASN A 173 -16.51 0.11 1.46
N VAL A 174 -16.52 0.02 2.79
CA VAL A 174 -17.53 -0.72 3.55
C VAL A 174 -18.92 -0.13 3.27
N LYS A 175 -19.86 -1.01 2.93
CA LYS A 175 -21.28 -0.68 2.86
C LYS A 175 -21.93 -0.95 4.20
N LYS A 176 -23.03 -0.29 4.48
CA LYS A 176 -23.84 -0.55 5.69
C LYS A 176 -24.35 -1.99 5.75
N SER A 177 -24.64 -2.59 4.58
CA SER A 177 -25.01 -4.00 4.46
C SER A 177 -23.90 -4.98 4.85
N ASP A 178 -22.66 -4.54 4.86
CA ASP A 178 -21.51 -5.35 5.24
C ASP A 178 -21.28 -5.36 6.76
N VAL A 179 -22.04 -4.57 7.51
CA VAL A 179 -21.94 -4.41 8.96
C VAL A 179 -23.05 -5.21 9.64
N ASP A 180 -22.67 -6.24 10.36
CA ASP A 180 -23.58 -6.99 11.25
C ASP A 180 -23.37 -6.53 12.69
N MET A 181 -24.32 -5.70 13.19
CA MET A 181 -24.28 -5.18 14.56
C MET A 181 -24.68 -6.22 15.60
N THR A 182 -25.40 -7.26 15.22
CA THR A 182 -25.80 -8.36 16.10
C THR A 182 -24.64 -9.32 16.29
N ALA A 183 -24.02 -9.78 15.20
CA ALA A 183 -22.83 -10.61 15.25
C ALA A 183 -21.55 -9.82 15.60
N ARG A 184 -21.64 -8.48 15.72
CA ARG A 184 -20.49 -7.59 16.01
C ARG A 184 -19.34 -7.78 15.04
N CYS A 185 -19.62 -7.71 13.75
CA CYS A 185 -18.56 -7.88 12.74
C CYS A 185 -18.81 -7.04 11.48
N ILE A 186 -17.75 -6.86 10.71
CA ILE A 186 -17.76 -6.24 9.39
C ILE A 186 -17.27 -7.28 8.39
N HIS A 187 -18.07 -7.57 7.37
CA HIS A 187 -17.68 -8.43 6.27
C HIS A 187 -17.01 -7.59 5.19
N THR A 188 -15.73 -7.86 4.90
CA THR A 188 -15.01 -7.07 3.88
C THR A 188 -15.14 -7.72 2.53
N ALA A 189 -15.75 -7.02 1.58
CA ALA A 189 -15.77 -7.39 0.18
C ALA A 189 -14.66 -6.62 -0.57
N GLY A 190 -13.64 -7.33 -1.04
CA GLY A 190 -12.63 -6.74 -1.91
C GLY A 190 -11.45 -6.09 -1.22
N SER A 191 -10.39 -6.85 -1.04
CA SER A 191 -9.06 -6.38 -0.68
C SER A 191 -8.11 -6.54 -1.87
N LYS A 192 -7.01 -5.79 -1.84
CA LYS A 192 -5.91 -5.87 -2.81
C LYS A 192 -5.22 -7.25 -2.81
N THR A 193 -5.29 -7.97 -1.69
CA THR A 193 -4.69 -9.30 -1.49
C THR A 193 -5.77 -10.35 -1.33
N GLU A 194 -5.49 -11.57 -1.76
CA GLU A 194 -6.41 -12.71 -1.63
C GLU A 194 -6.73 -13.00 -0.15
N ALA A 195 -5.73 -12.98 0.72
CA ALA A 195 -5.89 -13.12 2.17
C ALA A 195 -6.74 -12.01 2.83
N GLY A 196 -6.92 -10.88 2.15
CA GLY A 196 -7.77 -9.78 2.63
C GLY A 196 -9.19 -9.83 2.07
N ARG A 197 -9.46 -10.68 1.06
CA ARG A 197 -10.81 -10.81 0.47
C ARG A 197 -11.71 -11.62 1.37
N ASN A 198 -12.96 -11.16 1.49
CA ASN A 198 -14.02 -11.90 2.21
C ASN A 198 -13.67 -12.27 3.67
N ARG A 199 -12.85 -11.46 4.34
CA ARG A 199 -12.59 -11.67 5.77
C ARG A 199 -13.65 -11.02 6.63
N THR A 200 -13.89 -11.62 7.77
CA THR A 200 -14.73 -11.07 8.83
C THR A 200 -13.84 -10.35 9.85
N VAL A 201 -14.17 -9.09 10.14
CA VAL A 201 -13.44 -8.25 11.09
C VAL A 201 -14.33 -7.98 12.29
N PRO A 202 -13.97 -8.47 13.50
CA PRO A 202 -14.74 -8.24 14.71
C PRO A 202 -14.80 -6.75 15.08
N ILE A 203 -15.93 -6.31 15.63
CA ILE A 203 -16.15 -4.96 16.15
C ILE A 203 -15.88 -4.96 17.66
N ALA A 204 -14.85 -4.23 18.07
CA ALA A 204 -14.55 -3.99 19.47
C ALA A 204 -15.65 -3.16 20.14
N GLN A 205 -15.98 -3.48 21.38
CA GLN A 205 -17.10 -2.82 22.10
C GLN A 205 -17.00 -1.29 22.12
N PRO A 206 -15.84 -0.66 22.35
CA PRO A 206 -15.74 0.81 22.42
C PRO A 206 -16.18 1.55 21.15
N ILE A 207 -16.10 0.92 19.99
CA ILE A 207 -16.45 1.55 18.69
C ILE A 207 -17.85 1.18 18.19
N LYS A 208 -18.59 0.31 18.90
CA LYS A 208 -19.94 -0.10 18.48
C LYS A 208 -20.87 1.10 18.28
N GLN A 209 -20.90 2.02 19.25
CA GLN A 209 -21.73 3.23 19.17
C GLN A 209 -21.26 4.17 18.05
N MET A 210 -19.94 4.30 17.82
CA MET A 210 -19.41 5.13 16.75
C MET A 210 -19.83 4.61 15.37
N ILE A 211 -19.81 3.28 15.17
CA ILE A 211 -20.29 2.66 13.94
C ILE A 211 -21.78 2.93 13.73
N LEU A 212 -22.61 2.83 14.77
CA LEU A 212 -24.03 3.17 14.70
C LEU A 212 -24.23 4.65 14.31
N CYS A 213 -23.49 5.58 14.89
CA CYS A 213 -23.54 7.00 14.53
C CYS A 213 -23.19 7.20 13.04
N LEU A 214 -22.13 6.55 12.55
CA LEU A 214 -21.73 6.62 11.15
C LEU A 214 -22.79 6.03 10.20
N MET A 215 -23.48 4.95 10.61
CA MET A 215 -24.57 4.36 9.83
C MET A 215 -25.78 5.30 9.73
N LEU A 216 -26.09 6.05 10.79
CA LEU A 216 -27.25 6.94 10.88
C LEU A 216 -27.01 8.31 10.26
N ARG A 217 -25.78 8.73 10.04
CA ARG A 217 -25.42 10.05 9.51
C ARG A 217 -26.12 10.39 8.19
N HIS A 218 -26.14 9.45 7.24
CA HIS A 218 -26.82 9.57 5.94
C HIS A 218 -27.60 8.29 5.66
N PRO A 219 -28.82 8.12 6.19
CA PRO A 219 -29.56 6.85 6.14
C PRO A 219 -29.72 6.29 4.73
N GLN A 220 -29.89 7.16 3.74
CA GLN A 220 -30.09 6.76 2.33
C GLN A 220 -28.80 6.34 1.62
N SER A 221 -27.63 6.64 2.19
CA SER A 221 -26.37 6.21 1.58
C SER A 221 -26.11 4.74 1.88
N PRO A 222 -25.68 3.95 0.88
CA PRO A 222 -25.29 2.57 1.10
C PRO A 222 -23.92 2.43 1.80
N TYR A 223 -23.12 3.50 1.85
CA TYR A 223 -21.76 3.48 2.41
C TYR A 223 -21.73 3.82 3.89
N LEU A 224 -20.85 3.17 4.65
CA LEU A 224 -20.60 3.47 6.06
C LEU A 224 -19.96 4.84 6.22
N ILE A 225 -18.92 5.13 5.44
CA ILE A 225 -18.22 6.42 5.46
C ILE A 225 -18.69 7.28 4.30
N THR A 226 -19.35 8.38 4.64
CA THR A 226 -19.96 9.30 3.67
C THR A 226 -19.33 10.67 3.70
N SER A 227 -19.38 11.37 2.57
CA SER A 227 -19.11 12.80 2.50
C SER A 227 -20.23 13.61 3.17
N PRO A 228 -20.06 14.91 3.41
CA PRO A 228 -21.14 15.78 3.92
C PRO A 228 -22.41 15.78 3.06
N THR A 229 -22.28 15.43 1.77
CA THR A 229 -23.42 15.34 0.82
C THR A 229 -24.03 13.93 0.74
N GLY A 230 -23.63 13.00 1.61
CA GLY A 230 -24.13 11.62 1.61
C GLY A 230 -23.55 10.70 0.53
N CYS A 231 -22.68 11.21 -0.35
CA CYS A 231 -21.96 10.38 -1.31
C CYS A 231 -20.85 9.58 -0.64
N ARG A 232 -20.33 8.56 -1.35
CA ARG A 232 -19.14 7.83 -0.88
C ARG A 232 -17.99 8.80 -0.62
N CYS A 233 -17.39 8.72 0.56
CA CYS A 233 -16.25 9.57 0.91
C CYS A 233 -14.98 9.10 0.18
N ASN A 234 -14.26 10.03 -0.45
CA ASN A 234 -12.97 9.75 -1.05
C ASN A 234 -11.86 9.83 -0.01
N LEU A 235 -11.13 8.73 0.20
CA LEU A 235 -10.07 8.65 1.21
C LEU A 235 -8.98 9.71 1.03
N SER A 236 -8.56 10.00 -0.21
CA SER A 236 -7.51 11.01 -0.45
C SER A 236 -7.96 12.42 -0.07
N ASN A 237 -9.22 12.76 -0.38
CA ASN A 237 -9.81 14.04 0.00
C ASN A 237 -10.01 14.13 1.52
N TRP A 238 -10.56 13.07 2.13
CA TRP A 238 -10.73 13.00 3.57
C TRP A 238 -9.39 13.14 4.31
N ARG A 239 -8.35 12.42 3.87
CA ARG A 239 -7.02 12.51 4.46
C ARG A 239 -6.50 13.96 4.49
N LYS A 240 -6.63 14.67 3.36
CA LYS A 240 -6.11 16.04 3.22
C LYS A 240 -6.94 17.07 3.98
N ARG A 241 -8.29 16.96 3.93
CA ARG A 241 -9.21 18.00 4.38
C ARG A 241 -9.77 17.79 5.80
N ARG A 242 -9.65 16.56 6.33
CA ARG A 242 -10.26 16.17 7.59
C ARG A 242 -9.26 15.51 8.54
N PHE A 243 -8.56 14.45 8.09
CA PHE A 243 -7.62 13.71 8.94
C PHE A 243 -6.43 14.58 9.37
N PHE A 244 -5.72 15.22 8.45
CA PHE A 244 -4.58 16.06 8.82
C PHE A 244 -4.97 17.27 9.69
N PRO A 245 -6.04 18.02 9.40
CA PRO A 245 -6.52 19.06 10.31
C PRO A 245 -6.91 18.54 11.70
N LEU A 246 -7.58 17.36 11.78
CA LEU A 246 -7.86 16.71 13.06
C LEU A 246 -6.57 16.40 13.84
N MET A 247 -5.57 15.79 13.16
CA MET A 247 -4.30 15.48 13.81
C MET A 247 -3.59 16.73 14.32
N TRP A 248 -3.67 17.81 13.56
CA TRP A 248 -3.13 19.10 13.99
C TRP A 248 -3.89 19.66 15.20
N GLU A 249 -5.22 19.67 15.19
CA GLU A 249 -6.05 20.11 16.32
C GLU A 249 -5.73 19.30 17.59
N MET A 250 -5.45 18.02 17.43
CA MET A 250 -5.04 17.13 18.53
C MET A 250 -3.57 17.32 18.95
N GLY A 251 -2.78 18.17 18.31
CA GLY A 251 -1.38 18.36 18.59
C GLY A 251 -0.50 17.12 18.28
N ILE A 252 -0.96 16.29 17.33
CA ILE A 252 -0.28 15.03 16.96
C ILE A 252 0.68 15.25 15.78
N ASN A 253 0.25 16.01 14.79
CA ASN A 253 1.04 16.30 13.58
C ASN A 253 1.26 17.81 13.45
N PRO A 254 2.46 18.34 13.66
CA PRO A 254 2.81 19.67 13.18
C PRO A 254 2.62 19.77 11.65
N PRO A 255 2.22 20.93 11.13
CA PRO A 255 1.90 21.07 9.70
C PRO A 255 3.02 20.65 8.75
N ASP A 256 4.27 20.89 9.14
CA ASP A 256 5.46 20.72 8.30
C ASP A 256 6.30 19.47 8.66
N ASP A 257 5.77 18.57 9.50
CA ASP A 257 6.50 17.35 9.86
C ASP A 257 6.48 16.34 8.70
N PRO A 258 7.65 16.03 8.10
CA PRO A 258 7.75 15.01 7.06
C PRO A 258 7.43 13.60 7.59
N HIS A 259 7.57 13.37 8.89
CA HIS A 259 7.31 12.09 9.57
C HIS A 259 5.92 12.05 10.24
N ARG A 260 4.95 12.71 9.66
CA ARG A 260 3.58 12.81 10.23
C ARG A 260 2.82 11.50 10.18
N MET A 261 1.90 11.34 11.13
CA MET A 261 0.89 10.29 11.12
C MET A 261 0.05 10.34 9.83
N VAL A 262 -0.27 9.19 9.31
CA VAL A 262 -1.19 9.00 8.18
C VAL A 262 -2.27 7.99 8.56
N PRO A 263 -3.42 7.93 7.88
CA PRO A 263 -4.50 7.00 8.26
C PRO A 263 -4.06 5.53 8.39
N TYR A 264 -3.01 5.12 7.67
CA TYR A 264 -2.47 3.76 7.77
C TYR A 264 -1.80 3.48 9.13
N CYS A 265 -1.35 4.52 9.84
CA CYS A 265 -0.80 4.39 11.20
C CYS A 265 -1.82 3.83 12.20
N CYS A 266 -3.12 4.05 11.98
CA CYS A 266 -4.18 3.43 12.80
C CYS A 266 -4.08 1.90 12.80
N ARG A 267 -3.81 1.31 11.64
CA ARG A 267 -3.65 -0.15 11.52
C ARG A 267 -2.36 -0.65 12.18
N HIS A 268 -1.27 0.11 12.09
CA HIS A 268 -0.04 -0.22 12.83
C HIS A 268 -0.26 -0.13 14.33
N THR A 269 -1.01 0.88 14.78
CA THR A 269 -1.40 1.03 16.18
C THR A 269 -2.26 -0.16 16.63
N TYR A 270 -3.25 -0.58 15.83
CA TYR A 270 -4.04 -1.79 16.13
C TYR A 270 -3.17 -3.02 16.32
N ALA A 271 -2.24 -3.28 15.40
CA ALA A 271 -1.34 -4.42 15.52
C ALA A 271 -0.46 -4.34 16.77
N SER A 272 0.02 -3.14 17.13
CA SER A 272 0.79 -2.91 18.35
C SER A 272 -0.06 -3.11 19.62
N LEU A 273 -1.29 -2.57 19.66
CA LEU A 273 -2.23 -2.76 20.76
C LEU A 273 -2.60 -4.23 20.94
N ALA A 274 -2.91 -4.94 19.85
CA ALA A 274 -3.24 -6.35 19.88
C ALA A 274 -2.08 -7.19 20.43
N LYS A 275 -0.85 -6.92 19.98
CA LYS A 275 0.35 -7.58 20.49
C LYS A 275 0.58 -7.29 21.98
N ARG A 276 0.44 -6.03 22.42
CA ARG A 276 0.53 -5.64 23.83
C ARG A 276 -0.56 -6.28 24.68
N ALA A 277 -1.75 -6.50 24.12
CA ALA A 277 -2.86 -7.19 24.77
C ALA A 277 -2.71 -8.72 24.80
N GLY A 278 -1.68 -9.28 24.18
CA GLY A 278 -1.44 -10.70 24.13
C GLY A 278 -2.36 -11.46 23.16
N VAL A 279 -2.86 -10.80 22.12
CA VAL A 279 -3.60 -11.45 21.03
C VAL A 279 -2.66 -12.39 20.30
N ASP A 280 -3.11 -13.62 20.01
CA ASP A 280 -2.34 -14.59 19.25
C ASP A 280 -1.94 -14.05 17.87
N THR A 281 -0.69 -14.28 17.45
CA THR A 281 -0.15 -13.71 16.22
C THR A 281 -0.84 -14.26 14.97
N GLY A 282 -1.22 -15.56 14.97
CA GLY A 282 -1.93 -16.18 13.85
C GLY A 282 -3.33 -15.58 13.69
N VAL A 283 -4.05 -15.42 14.80
CA VAL A 283 -5.37 -14.76 14.83
C VAL A 283 -5.25 -13.31 14.37
N LEU A 284 -4.27 -12.56 14.89
CA LEU A 284 -4.03 -11.19 14.47
C LEU A 284 -3.78 -11.06 12.96
N CYS A 285 -2.93 -11.93 12.39
CA CYS A 285 -2.66 -11.94 10.95
C CYS A 285 -3.93 -12.14 10.12
N LYS A 286 -4.83 -13.05 10.54
CA LYS A 286 -6.12 -13.26 9.86
C LYS A 286 -7.03 -12.03 10.00
N MET A 287 -7.15 -11.46 11.20
CA MET A 287 -7.97 -10.28 11.47
C MET A 287 -7.54 -9.07 10.65
N ILE A 288 -6.23 -8.82 10.53
CA ILE A 288 -5.72 -7.70 9.73
C ILE A 288 -5.49 -8.06 8.25
N GLY A 289 -5.52 -9.33 7.86
CA GLY A 289 -5.32 -9.79 6.49
C GLY A 289 -3.90 -9.49 5.98
N HIS A 290 -2.87 -9.93 6.72
CA HIS A 290 -1.50 -9.94 6.26
C HIS A 290 -1.26 -11.16 5.37
N ALA A 291 -0.74 -10.91 4.17
CA ALA A 291 -0.31 -11.96 3.25
C ALA A 291 1.19 -12.23 3.45
N ASP A 292 1.61 -12.67 4.62
CA ASP A 292 2.96 -13.21 4.79
C ASP A 292 2.89 -14.73 4.62
N PRO A 293 3.49 -15.30 3.54
CA PRO A 293 3.46 -16.74 3.28
C PRO A 293 4.13 -17.58 4.38
N LYS A 294 5.10 -17.02 5.08
CA LYS A 294 5.82 -17.73 6.15
C LYS A 294 4.99 -18.00 7.39
N ILE A 295 3.87 -17.28 7.56
CA ILE A 295 2.97 -17.47 8.71
C ILE A 295 1.77 -18.36 8.33
N THR A 296 1.52 -18.56 7.02
CA THR A 296 0.33 -19.28 6.53
C THR A 296 0.54 -20.80 6.44
N GLU A 297 1.77 -21.27 6.41
CA GLU A 297 2.05 -22.72 6.21
C GLU A 297 1.90 -23.59 7.46
N ASP A 298 2.01 -23.00 8.66
CA ASP A 298 1.98 -23.78 9.91
C ASP A 298 0.64 -23.77 10.67
N TYR A 299 -0.35 -22.93 10.28
CA TYR A 299 -1.61 -22.80 11.04
C TYR A 299 -2.85 -22.82 10.14
N TYR A 300 -3.20 -24.00 9.63
CA TYR A 300 -4.55 -24.29 9.14
C TYR A 300 -5.49 -24.56 10.34
N ILE A 301 -5.69 -23.56 11.18
CA ILE A 301 -6.71 -23.58 12.21
C ILE A 301 -7.87 -22.73 11.70
N HIS A 302 -9.03 -23.33 11.51
CA HIS A 302 -10.28 -22.62 11.28
C HIS A 302 -10.70 -21.93 12.57
N GLU A 303 -10.22 -20.70 12.81
CA GLU A 303 -10.71 -19.90 13.92
C GLU A 303 -12.13 -19.45 13.64
N THR A 304 -13.00 -19.64 14.63
CA THR A 304 -14.39 -19.21 14.58
C THR A 304 -14.49 -17.71 14.83
N LEU A 305 -15.64 -17.11 14.49
CA LEU A 305 -15.91 -15.69 14.81
C LEU A 305 -15.83 -15.45 16.31
N GLU A 306 -16.28 -16.40 17.13
CA GLU A 306 -16.24 -16.32 18.59
C GLU A 306 -14.81 -16.27 19.13
N GLU A 307 -13.89 -17.03 18.53
CA GLU A 307 -12.45 -16.96 18.88
C GLU A 307 -11.86 -15.62 18.53
N MET A 308 -12.13 -15.08 17.33
CA MET A 308 -11.70 -13.76 16.93
C MET A 308 -12.28 -12.66 17.82
N GLN A 309 -13.53 -12.78 18.26
CA GLN A 309 -14.17 -11.85 19.21
C GLN A 309 -13.52 -11.89 20.58
N ARG A 310 -13.20 -13.07 21.11
CA ARG A 310 -12.45 -13.20 22.37
C ARG A 310 -11.09 -12.50 22.30
N GLU A 311 -10.39 -12.61 21.18
CA GLU A 311 -9.11 -11.94 20.99
C GLU A 311 -9.29 -10.40 20.89
N VAL A 312 -10.33 -9.92 20.22
CA VAL A 312 -10.66 -8.47 20.15
C VAL A 312 -11.03 -7.90 21.54
N ASP A 313 -11.66 -8.70 22.39
CA ASP A 313 -11.99 -8.25 23.75
C ASP A 313 -10.74 -8.05 24.62
N LYS A 314 -9.59 -8.65 24.29
CA LYS A 314 -8.28 -8.31 24.91
C LYS A 314 -7.87 -6.86 24.55
N VAL A 315 -8.06 -6.46 23.30
CA VAL A 315 -7.80 -5.08 22.85
C VAL A 315 -8.77 -4.11 23.51
N THR A 316 -10.04 -4.51 23.65
CA THR A 316 -11.06 -3.74 24.37
C THR A 316 -10.65 -3.46 25.83
N ARG A 317 -10.17 -4.47 26.55
CA ARG A 317 -9.69 -4.30 27.93
C ARG A 317 -8.48 -3.37 28.01
N LEU A 318 -7.51 -3.51 27.12
CA LEU A 318 -6.36 -2.61 27.09
C LEU A 318 -6.79 -1.17 26.76
N THR A 319 -7.67 -1.00 25.78
CA THR A 319 -8.19 0.32 25.41
C THR A 319 -8.96 0.96 26.58
N ALA A 320 -9.76 0.18 27.31
CA ALA A 320 -10.44 0.67 28.52
C ALA A 320 -9.45 1.17 29.58
N SER A 321 -8.32 0.49 29.77
CA SER A 321 -7.27 0.95 30.70
C SER A 321 -6.60 2.25 30.24
N ILE A 322 -6.43 2.45 28.91
CA ILE A 322 -5.84 3.66 28.35
C ILE A 322 -6.80 4.85 28.46
N THR A 323 -8.07 4.62 28.13
CA THR A 323 -9.09 5.69 28.07
C THR A 323 -9.75 5.99 29.42
N GLY A 324 -9.59 5.12 30.41
CA GLY A 324 -10.27 5.22 31.72
C GLY A 324 -11.78 4.92 31.68
N VAL A 325 -12.27 4.44 30.53
CA VAL A 325 -13.68 4.05 30.35
C VAL A 325 -13.82 2.57 30.65
N GLN A 326 -14.57 2.23 31.72
CA GLN A 326 -14.89 0.83 32.02
C GLN A 326 -15.69 0.22 30.87
N SER A 327 -15.26 -0.95 30.38
CA SER A 327 -16.05 -1.70 29.41
C SER A 327 -17.40 -2.04 30.04
N LEU A 328 -18.48 -1.58 29.41
CA LEU A 328 -19.80 -2.12 29.68
C LEU A 328 -19.81 -3.58 29.25
N THR A 329 -19.46 -4.47 30.17
CA THR A 329 -19.71 -5.89 30.04
C THR A 329 -21.21 -6.10 30.17
N ALA A 330 -21.86 -6.42 29.04
CA ALA A 330 -23.20 -6.98 29.03
C ALA A 330 -23.09 -8.50 28.87
#